data_306dcd89c2775db52d71b85ae2ae4972
#
_entry.id   306dcd89c2775db52d71b85ae2ae4972
#
_cell.length_a   1.000
_cell.length_b   1.000
_cell.length_c   1.000
_cell.angle_alpha   90.00
_cell.angle_beta   90.00
_cell.angle_gamma   90.00
#
_symmetry.space_group_name_H-M   'P 1'
#
loop_
_entity.id
_entity.type
_entity.pdbx_description
1 polymer ?
#
loop_
_entity_poly.entity_id
_entity_poly.type
_entity_poly.pdbx_seq_one_letter_code
_entity_poly.pdbx_strand_id
1 'polypeptide(L)'
;MQDRTLPGPKAIAEFSRQLTKQPLGRRGFAEVSLITHWPEIVGQAQALGSVPLKIAFPREDRSGGVLHVRVATGGLATEFQYRKELIISRINGHFGYGAVADLRITQGHIPVRQPKKSLLTPPVLAPEQEQALQQSLAAVEDDEMREALAKLGRRLAAKG
;
A
#
# COMPACT_ATOMS: atom_id res chain seq x y z
N MET A 1 21.80 -35.62 1.34
CA MET A 1 22.36 -34.34 0.81
C MET A 1 21.37 -33.79 -0.19
N GLN A 2 20.56 -32.84 0.22
CA GLN A 2 19.66 -32.13 -0.71
C GLN A 2 20.33 -30.80 -1.06
N ASP A 3 20.79 -30.74 -2.29
CA ASP A 3 21.33 -29.55 -2.94
C ASP A 3 20.20 -28.51 -3.05
N ARG A 4 20.17 -27.54 -2.12
CA ARG A 4 19.38 -26.34 -2.28
C ARG A 4 20.08 -25.42 -3.26
N THR A 5 19.91 -25.74 -4.54
CA THR A 5 20.34 -24.83 -5.61
C THR A 5 19.49 -23.56 -5.48
N LEU A 6 20.11 -22.51 -4.98
CA LEU A 6 19.55 -21.16 -5.02
C LEU A 6 19.25 -20.81 -6.49
N PRO A 7 18.07 -20.28 -6.81
CA PRO A 7 17.75 -19.87 -8.17
C PRO A 7 18.76 -18.81 -8.62
N GLY A 8 19.51 -19.13 -9.65
CA GLY A 8 20.54 -18.26 -10.19
C GLY A 8 19.97 -16.96 -10.78
N PRO A 9 20.83 -16.00 -11.11
CA PRO A 9 20.44 -14.67 -11.60
C PRO A 9 19.53 -14.68 -12.84
N LYS A 10 19.48 -15.80 -13.58
CA LYS A 10 18.54 -16.00 -14.70
C LYS A 10 17.08 -16.09 -14.26
N ALA A 11 16.79 -16.66 -13.08
CA ALA A 11 15.43 -16.77 -12.56
C ALA A 11 14.88 -15.41 -12.13
N ILE A 12 15.72 -14.54 -11.59
CA ILE A 12 15.34 -13.16 -11.21
C ILE A 12 15.08 -12.31 -12.46
N ALA A 13 15.91 -12.46 -13.49
CA ALA A 13 15.72 -11.78 -14.78
C ALA A 13 14.45 -12.24 -15.51
N GLU A 14 14.06 -13.50 -15.36
CA GLU A 14 12.85 -14.08 -15.97
C GLU A 14 11.60 -13.63 -15.22
N PHE A 15 11.67 -13.56 -13.89
CA PHE A 15 10.60 -13.02 -13.05
C PHE A 15 10.38 -11.53 -13.32
N SER A 16 11.45 -10.75 -13.46
CA SER A 16 11.33 -9.32 -13.81
C SER A 16 10.80 -9.12 -15.24
N ARG A 17 11.12 -10.01 -16.18
CA ARG A 17 10.56 -9.99 -17.54
C ARG A 17 9.08 -10.36 -17.59
N GLN A 18 8.59 -11.24 -16.72
CA GLN A 18 7.15 -11.53 -16.60
C GLN A 18 6.39 -10.37 -16.01
N LEU A 19 6.97 -9.63 -15.05
CA LEU A 19 6.39 -8.41 -14.51
C LEU A 19 6.39 -7.25 -15.52
N THR A 20 7.35 -7.22 -16.46
CA THR A 20 7.46 -6.18 -17.49
C THR A 20 6.71 -6.53 -18.78
N LYS A 21 6.30 -7.78 -18.98
CA LYS A 21 5.54 -8.21 -20.19
C LYS A 21 4.06 -7.89 -20.15
N GLN A 22 3.51 -7.58 -18.99
CA GLN A 22 2.26 -6.84 -18.95
C GLN A 22 2.64 -5.35 -19.01
N PRO A 23 2.33 -4.66 -20.13
CA PRO A 23 2.39 -3.22 -20.10
C PRO A 23 1.50 -2.82 -18.92
N LEU A 24 2.08 -2.19 -17.91
CA LEU A 24 1.38 -1.39 -16.92
C LEU A 24 0.72 -0.25 -17.70
N GLY A 25 -0.22 -0.63 -18.57
CA GLY A 25 -1.07 0.30 -19.24
C GLY A 25 -1.82 1.09 -18.18
N ARG A 26 -2.45 2.18 -18.56
CA ARG A 26 -3.27 3.03 -17.68
C ARG A 26 -4.23 2.24 -16.78
N ARG A 27 -4.63 1.01 -17.15
CA ARG A 27 -5.43 0.08 -16.33
C ARG A 27 -4.69 -0.41 -15.08
N GLY A 28 -3.47 -0.89 -15.22
CA GLY A 28 -2.68 -1.36 -14.08
C GLY A 28 -2.30 -0.21 -13.14
N PHE A 29 -2.06 0.98 -13.70
CA PHE A 29 -1.79 2.16 -12.90
C PHE A 29 -3.02 2.60 -12.10
N ALA A 30 -4.21 2.56 -12.70
CA ALA A 30 -5.47 2.87 -12.02
C ALA A 30 -5.75 1.89 -10.86
N GLU A 31 -5.52 0.59 -11.07
CA GLU A 31 -5.71 -0.42 -10.02
C GLU A 31 -4.72 -0.24 -8.86
N VAL A 32 -3.46 0.01 -9.14
CA VAL A 32 -2.43 0.27 -8.11
C VAL A 32 -2.75 1.54 -7.34
N SER A 33 -3.10 2.62 -8.03
CA SER A 33 -3.49 3.89 -7.40
C SER A 33 -4.71 3.73 -6.50
N LEU A 34 -5.72 2.97 -6.95
CA LEU A 34 -6.92 2.69 -6.16
C LEU A 34 -6.60 1.91 -4.88
N ILE A 35 -5.75 0.89 -4.96
CA ILE A 35 -5.33 0.09 -3.80
C ILE A 35 -4.57 0.96 -2.79
N THR A 36 -3.70 1.82 -3.28
CA THR A 36 -2.87 2.69 -2.43
C THR A 36 -3.70 3.72 -1.68
N HIS A 37 -4.68 4.34 -2.35
CA HIS A 37 -5.52 5.39 -1.77
C HIS A 37 -6.87 4.88 -1.25
N TRP A 38 -7.06 3.56 -1.18
CA TRP A 38 -8.32 2.96 -0.74
C TRP A 38 -8.81 3.48 0.61
N PRO A 39 -7.95 3.61 1.65
CA PRO A 39 -8.38 4.17 2.94
C PRO A 39 -8.86 5.62 2.88
N GLU A 40 -8.34 6.41 1.95
CA GLU A 40 -8.75 7.80 1.75
C GLU A 40 -10.13 7.89 1.08
N ILE A 41 -10.41 6.95 0.17
CA ILE A 41 -11.63 6.92 -0.62
C ILE A 41 -12.81 6.42 0.22
N VAL A 42 -12.66 5.27 0.89
CA VAL A 42 -13.76 4.63 1.62
C VAL A 42 -13.79 4.97 3.11
N GLY A 43 -12.67 5.40 3.66
CA GLY A 43 -12.45 5.64 5.08
C GLY A 43 -11.61 4.55 5.72
N GLN A 44 -10.86 4.91 6.78
CA GLN A 44 -9.91 4.02 7.45
C GLN A 44 -10.58 2.75 8.01
N ALA A 45 -11.74 2.91 8.66
CA ALA A 45 -12.46 1.80 9.27
C ALA A 45 -12.97 0.80 8.22
N GLN A 46 -13.53 1.30 7.12
CA GLN A 46 -14.04 0.48 6.03
C GLN A 46 -12.92 -0.20 5.24
N ALA A 47 -11.79 0.48 5.09
CA ALA A 47 -10.62 -0.06 4.39
C ALA A 47 -10.00 -1.27 5.10
N LEU A 48 -10.10 -1.36 6.44
CA LEU A 48 -9.60 -2.51 7.19
C LEU A 48 -10.34 -3.80 6.86
N GLY A 49 -11.64 -3.71 6.55
CA GLY A 49 -12.50 -4.85 6.24
C GLY A 49 -12.88 -4.95 4.76
N SER A 50 -12.24 -4.22 3.87
CA SER A 50 -12.53 -4.25 2.43
C SER A 50 -11.27 -4.15 1.58
N VAL A 51 -11.30 -4.76 0.40
CA VAL A 51 -10.19 -4.72 -0.56
C VAL A 51 -10.75 -4.56 -1.98
N PRO A 52 -10.29 -3.55 -2.73
CA PRO A 52 -10.58 -3.47 -4.15
C PRO A 52 -9.80 -4.57 -4.88
N LEU A 53 -10.46 -5.31 -5.76
CA LEU A 53 -9.85 -6.44 -6.48
C LEU A 53 -9.40 -6.02 -7.89
N LYS A 54 -10.34 -5.50 -8.67
CA LYS A 54 -10.11 -5.11 -10.07
C LYS A 54 -11.20 -4.18 -10.56
N ILE A 55 -10.89 -3.43 -11.60
CA ILE A 55 -11.90 -2.68 -12.37
C ILE A 55 -12.09 -3.40 -13.70
N ALA A 56 -13.30 -3.93 -13.92
CA ALA A 56 -13.67 -4.54 -15.20
C ALA A 56 -14.23 -3.46 -16.12
N PHE A 57 -13.47 -3.09 -17.14
CA PHE A 57 -13.91 -2.14 -18.16
C PHE A 57 -14.65 -2.85 -19.29
N PRO A 58 -15.69 -2.25 -19.90
CA PRO A 58 -16.25 -2.72 -21.15
C PRO A 58 -15.17 -2.76 -22.24
N ARG A 59 -15.35 -3.62 -23.25
CA ARG A 59 -14.30 -3.91 -24.24
C ARG A 59 -13.85 -2.68 -25.04
N GLU A 60 -14.70 -1.69 -25.21
CA GLU A 60 -14.48 -0.55 -26.09
C GLU A 60 -14.28 0.78 -25.35
N ASP A 61 -14.71 0.89 -24.09
CA ASP A 61 -14.63 2.11 -23.31
C ASP A 61 -13.65 2.01 -22.16
N ARG A 62 -12.92 3.10 -21.93
CA ARG A 62 -12.01 3.28 -20.78
C ARG A 62 -12.71 3.94 -19.59
N SER A 63 -13.99 4.24 -19.72
CA SER A 63 -14.88 4.83 -18.73
C SER A 63 -16.00 3.84 -18.40
N GLY A 64 -16.65 4.04 -17.26
CA GLY A 64 -17.80 3.23 -16.87
C GLY A 64 -17.48 1.79 -16.47
N GLY A 65 -16.32 1.54 -15.90
CA GLY A 65 -15.92 0.23 -15.41
C GLY A 65 -16.74 -0.23 -14.19
N VAL A 66 -16.76 -1.53 -13.94
CA VAL A 66 -17.33 -2.13 -12.74
C VAL A 66 -16.20 -2.46 -11.77
N LEU A 67 -16.20 -1.81 -10.61
CA LEU A 67 -15.25 -2.10 -9.56
C LEU A 67 -15.71 -3.30 -8.73
N HIS A 68 -14.87 -4.32 -8.66
CA HIS A 68 -15.07 -5.47 -7.78
C HIS A 68 -14.38 -5.22 -6.45
N VAL A 69 -15.16 -5.26 -5.37
CA VAL A 69 -14.68 -5.10 -4.00
C VAL A 69 -15.01 -6.35 -3.19
N ARG A 70 -14.06 -6.82 -2.41
CA ARG A 70 -14.28 -7.88 -1.43
C ARG A 70 -14.39 -7.26 -0.05
N VAL A 71 -15.38 -7.71 0.72
CA VAL A 71 -15.60 -7.30 2.11
C VAL A 71 -15.58 -8.49 3.05
N ALA A 72 -15.10 -8.27 4.28
CA ALA A 72 -14.94 -9.34 5.26
C ALA A 72 -16.27 -9.81 5.86
N THR A 73 -17.24 -8.91 6.01
CA THR A 73 -18.51 -9.18 6.72
C THR A 73 -19.72 -8.73 5.91
N GLY A 74 -20.87 -9.37 6.18
CA GLY A 74 -22.14 -8.97 5.58
C GLY A 74 -22.58 -7.56 5.98
N GLY A 75 -22.28 -7.13 7.21
CA GLY A 75 -22.56 -5.76 7.66
C GLY A 75 -21.84 -4.71 6.82
N LEU A 76 -20.56 -4.95 6.51
CA LEU A 76 -19.80 -4.09 5.58
C LEU A 76 -20.36 -4.15 4.17
N ALA A 77 -20.81 -5.32 3.70
CA ALA A 77 -21.44 -5.43 2.39
C ALA A 77 -22.68 -4.53 2.30
N THR A 78 -23.51 -4.55 3.31
CA THR A 78 -24.72 -3.70 3.39
C THR A 78 -24.34 -2.22 3.44
N GLU A 79 -23.35 -1.84 4.23
CA GLU A 79 -22.87 -0.45 4.31
C GLU A 79 -22.31 0.04 2.97
N PHE A 80 -21.53 -0.78 2.27
CA PHE A 80 -21.01 -0.47 0.94
C PHE A 80 -22.13 -0.34 -0.10
N GLN A 81 -23.17 -1.19 -0.02
CA GLN A 81 -24.36 -1.08 -0.88
C GLN A 81 -25.06 0.26 -0.65
N TYR A 82 -25.23 0.65 0.61
CA TYR A 82 -25.90 1.91 0.94
C TYR A 82 -25.11 3.14 0.50
N ARG A 83 -23.78 3.07 0.57
CA ARG A 83 -22.87 4.15 0.16
C ARG A 83 -22.32 4.03 -1.25
N LYS A 84 -22.87 3.15 -2.06
CA LYS A 84 -22.38 2.80 -3.39
C LYS A 84 -22.12 4.04 -4.27
N GLU A 85 -23.08 4.92 -4.39
CA GLU A 85 -22.98 6.13 -5.21
C GLU A 85 -21.91 7.10 -4.70
N LEU A 86 -21.82 7.26 -3.38
CA LEU A 86 -20.80 8.09 -2.74
C LEU A 86 -19.38 7.55 -3.00
N ILE A 87 -19.20 6.23 -2.89
CA ILE A 87 -17.92 5.58 -3.15
C ILE A 87 -17.52 5.74 -4.61
N ILE A 88 -18.45 5.51 -5.55
CA ILE A 88 -18.22 5.71 -6.99
C ILE A 88 -17.83 7.16 -7.28
N SER A 89 -18.55 8.13 -6.70
CA SER A 89 -18.24 9.56 -6.85
C SER A 89 -16.84 9.91 -6.36
N ARG A 90 -16.42 9.38 -5.21
CA ARG A 90 -15.08 9.61 -4.66
C ARG A 90 -13.98 8.96 -5.51
N ILE A 91 -14.21 7.76 -6.03
CA ILE A 91 -13.28 7.08 -6.93
C ILE A 91 -13.10 7.90 -8.21
N ASN A 92 -14.20 8.33 -8.81
CA ASN A 92 -14.17 9.13 -10.05
C ASN A 92 -13.53 10.51 -9.81
N GLY A 93 -13.78 11.12 -8.65
CA GLY A 93 -13.09 12.34 -8.23
C GLY A 93 -11.57 12.15 -8.06
N HIS A 94 -11.15 11.01 -7.53
CA HIS A 94 -9.73 10.67 -7.38
C HIS A 94 -9.03 10.51 -8.75
N PHE A 95 -9.71 9.88 -9.71
CA PHE A 95 -9.16 9.69 -11.06
C PHE A 95 -9.33 10.90 -11.98
N GLY A 96 -10.23 11.82 -11.64
CA GLY A 96 -10.55 12.97 -12.48
C GLY A 96 -11.40 12.66 -13.72
N TYR A 97 -11.92 11.42 -13.83
CA TYR A 97 -12.81 11.00 -14.92
C TYR A 97 -13.75 9.87 -14.43
N GLY A 98 -14.81 9.57 -15.18
CA GLY A 98 -15.78 8.52 -14.87
C GLY A 98 -15.22 7.10 -15.02
N ALA A 99 -14.22 6.75 -14.21
CA ALA A 99 -13.54 5.46 -14.29
C ALA A 99 -14.47 4.31 -13.90
N VAL A 100 -15.33 4.52 -12.91
CA VAL A 100 -16.23 3.50 -12.34
C VAL A 100 -17.67 3.96 -12.48
N ALA A 101 -18.51 3.11 -13.06
CA ALA A 101 -19.95 3.31 -13.16
C ALA A 101 -20.74 2.44 -12.18
N ASP A 102 -20.18 1.31 -11.78
CA ASP A 102 -20.85 0.36 -10.89
C ASP A 102 -19.88 -0.27 -9.88
N LEU A 103 -20.43 -0.71 -8.74
CA LEU A 103 -19.69 -1.36 -7.68
C LEU A 103 -20.28 -2.76 -7.45
N ARG A 104 -19.46 -3.78 -7.59
CA ARG A 104 -19.85 -5.17 -7.31
C ARG A 104 -19.16 -5.65 -6.03
N ILE A 105 -19.97 -5.93 -5.02
CA ILE A 105 -19.49 -6.30 -3.69
C ILE A 105 -19.61 -7.81 -3.54
N THR A 106 -18.51 -8.45 -3.12
CA THR A 106 -18.47 -9.87 -2.80
C THR A 106 -17.98 -10.05 -1.37
N GLN A 107 -18.65 -10.91 -0.60
CA GLN A 107 -18.18 -11.27 0.73
C GLN A 107 -17.16 -12.39 0.64
N GLY A 108 -16.08 -12.29 1.41
CA GLY A 108 -15.07 -13.34 1.44
C GLY A 108 -13.95 -13.01 2.43
N HIS A 109 -13.11 -14.03 2.69
CA HIS A 109 -11.95 -13.83 3.55
C HIS A 109 -11.03 -12.77 2.96
N ILE A 110 -10.79 -11.74 3.71
CA ILE A 110 -9.75 -10.75 3.44
C ILE A 110 -8.57 -11.16 4.32
N PRO A 111 -7.40 -11.48 3.73
CA PRO A 111 -6.21 -11.57 4.54
C PRO A 111 -6.07 -10.21 5.21
N VAL A 112 -6.27 -10.17 6.52
CA VAL A 112 -6.10 -8.96 7.32
C VAL A 112 -4.68 -8.51 7.05
N ARG A 113 -4.53 -7.57 6.15
CA ARG A 113 -3.32 -6.78 6.06
C ARG A 113 -3.32 -6.01 7.36
N GLN A 114 -2.74 -6.63 8.39
CA GLN A 114 -2.42 -5.86 9.58
C GLN A 114 -1.74 -4.61 9.04
N PRO A 115 -2.26 -3.41 9.35
CA PRO A 115 -1.50 -2.23 9.06
C PRO A 115 -0.12 -2.60 9.58
N LYS A 116 0.90 -2.64 8.71
CA LYS A 116 2.26 -2.62 9.23
C LYS A 116 2.15 -1.50 10.23
N LYS A 117 2.10 -1.84 11.52
CA LYS A 117 2.36 -0.86 12.55
C LYS A 117 3.60 -0.22 11.99
N SER A 118 3.41 0.97 11.43
CA SER A 118 4.52 1.86 11.30
C SER A 118 5.05 1.86 12.70
N LEU A 119 6.07 1.07 12.91
CA LEU A 119 6.86 1.09 14.12
C LEU A 119 7.53 2.46 14.09
N LEU A 120 6.72 3.47 14.38
CA LEU A 120 7.19 4.72 14.94
C LEU A 120 7.57 4.52 16.43
N THR A 121 7.81 3.28 16.83
CA THR A 121 8.76 3.03 17.89
C THR A 121 10.10 3.44 17.28
N PRO A 122 10.72 4.52 17.77
CA PRO A 122 12.07 4.83 17.38
C PRO A 122 12.87 3.53 17.57
N PRO A 123 13.67 3.11 16.58
CA PRO A 123 14.45 1.90 16.71
C PRO A 123 15.28 2.05 17.97
N VAL A 124 15.07 1.12 18.91
CA VAL A 124 15.88 1.07 20.12
C VAL A 124 17.23 0.57 19.68
N LEU A 125 18.18 1.50 19.52
CA LEU A 125 19.56 1.16 19.25
C LEU A 125 20.16 0.44 20.46
N ALA A 126 21.09 -0.46 20.20
CA ALA A 126 21.90 -1.03 21.27
C ALA A 126 22.59 0.09 22.04
N PRO A 127 22.77 -0.02 23.37
CA PRO A 127 23.35 1.05 24.19
C PRO A 127 24.66 1.61 23.65
N GLU A 128 25.49 0.75 23.07
CA GLU A 128 26.76 1.12 22.46
C GLU A 128 26.61 1.99 21.21
N GLN A 129 25.60 1.71 20.40
CA GLN A 129 25.29 2.47 19.19
C GLN A 129 24.67 3.84 19.51
N GLU A 130 23.86 3.90 20.56
CA GLU A 130 23.30 5.16 21.05
C GLU A 130 24.39 6.09 21.59
N GLN A 131 25.37 5.55 22.35
CA GLN A 131 26.51 6.30 22.85
C GLN A 131 27.40 6.81 21.72
N ALA A 132 27.68 5.97 20.72
CA ALA A 132 28.47 6.38 19.55
C ALA A 132 27.78 7.49 18.76
N LEU A 133 26.46 7.41 18.61
CA LEU A 133 25.66 8.44 17.95
C LEU A 133 25.71 9.77 18.72
N GLN A 134 25.53 9.71 20.05
CA GLN A 134 25.59 10.89 20.91
C GLN A 134 26.96 11.57 20.88
N GLN A 135 28.03 10.78 20.91
CA GLN A 135 29.40 11.30 20.79
C GLN A 135 29.63 12.00 19.44
N SER A 136 29.11 11.42 18.35
CA SER A 136 29.20 12.03 17.02
C SER A 136 28.44 13.35 16.90
N LEU A 137 27.36 13.49 17.70
CA LEU A 137 26.52 14.68 17.70
C LEU A 137 26.94 15.73 18.72
N ALA A 138 27.91 15.42 19.60
CA ALA A 138 28.40 16.35 20.62
C ALA A 138 29.04 17.62 20.03
N ALA A 139 29.52 17.56 18.78
CA ALA A 139 30.09 18.70 18.08
C ALA A 139 29.04 19.63 17.45
N VAL A 140 27.77 19.29 17.49
CA VAL A 140 26.68 20.11 16.93
C VAL A 140 26.19 21.07 18.02
N GLU A 141 26.37 22.35 17.83
CA GLU A 141 26.02 23.39 18.80
C GLU A 141 24.51 23.71 18.80
N ASP A 142 23.81 23.45 17.68
CA ASP A 142 22.39 23.71 17.52
C ASP A 142 21.57 22.52 18.01
N ASP A 143 20.72 22.74 19.03
CA ASP A 143 19.90 21.71 19.66
C ASP A 143 18.84 21.14 18.71
N GLU A 144 18.22 21.95 17.84
CA GLU A 144 17.25 21.48 16.84
C GLU A 144 17.91 20.60 15.79
N MET A 145 19.08 21.00 15.32
CA MET A 145 19.86 20.25 14.34
C MET A 145 20.37 18.94 14.97
N ARG A 146 20.80 18.97 16.22
CA ARG A 146 21.23 17.77 16.96
C ARG A 146 20.10 16.75 17.06
N GLU A 147 18.88 17.18 17.39
CA GLU A 147 17.71 16.30 17.49
C GLU A 147 17.31 15.73 16.13
N ALA A 148 17.33 16.52 15.07
CA ALA A 148 17.05 16.09 13.71
C ALA A 148 18.06 15.03 13.22
N LEU A 149 19.34 15.25 13.47
CA LEU A 149 20.43 14.33 13.14
C LEU A 149 20.37 13.04 13.97
N ALA A 150 19.97 13.13 15.25
CA ALA A 150 19.76 11.96 16.10
C ALA A 150 18.62 11.07 15.57
N LYS A 151 17.50 11.66 15.16
CA LYS A 151 16.38 10.95 14.53
C LYS A 151 16.79 10.26 13.23
N LEU A 152 17.57 10.95 12.40
CA LEU A 152 18.08 10.39 11.15
C LEU A 152 19.08 9.26 11.41
N GLY A 153 20.01 9.44 12.33
CA GLY A 153 21.02 8.44 12.70
C GLY A 153 20.38 7.14 13.21
N ARG A 154 19.36 7.23 14.06
CA ARG A 154 18.60 6.07 14.55
C ARG A 154 17.90 5.31 13.41
N ARG A 155 17.37 6.02 12.41
CA ARG A 155 16.74 5.39 11.24
C ARG A 155 17.74 4.67 10.34
N LEU A 156 18.92 5.23 10.17
CA LEU A 156 19.98 4.64 9.35
C LEU A 156 20.59 3.40 10.02
N ALA A 157 20.87 3.48 11.31
CA ALA A 157 21.43 2.37 12.09
C ALA A 157 20.46 1.17 12.19
N ALA A 158 19.14 1.40 12.16
CA ALA A 158 18.14 0.33 12.17
C ALA A 158 17.94 -0.35 10.81
N LYS A 159 18.53 0.18 9.74
CA LYS A 159 18.39 -0.34 8.38
C LYS A 159 19.60 -1.17 7.93
N GLY A 160 20.67 -1.14 8.70
CA GLY A 160 21.86 -1.97 8.50
C GLY A 160 21.79 -3.24 9.32
#